data_5707d825616945b998d5fb5e9e0c2fac
#
_entry.id   5707d825616945b998d5fb5e9e0c2fac
#
_cell.length_a   1.000
_cell.length_b   1.000
_cell.length_c   1.000
_cell.angle_alpha   90.00
_cell.angle_beta   90.00
_cell.angle_gamma   90.00
#
_symmetry.space_group_name_H-M   'P 1'
#
loop_
_entity.id
_entity.type
_entity.pdbx_description
1 polymer ?
#
loop_
_entity_poly.entity_id
_entity_poly.type
_entity_poly.pdbx_seq_one_letter_code
_entity_poly.pdbx_strand_id
1 'polypeptide(L)'
;YDKIRLESVVDAVIIVTGGFQIYRNDAQLRLIRHYAETTGIVILTDADAAGFQIRGYLKGAIRTGRIYHVYIPGIHGKEPRKTAPSAEGLLGVEGISNETLLFALKRAGVFDEAPPERPDDITPALLYELGLTGTPDCTARRQALLRAMQLPPHLSVKGLCEVLCTMTCAEELPAFLGTYLPEYAEEVPL
;
A
#
# COMPACT_ATOMS: atom_id res chain seq x y z
N TYR A 1 -10.62 6.83 -16.04
CA TYR A 1 -10.38 8.05 -15.26
C TYR A 1 -9.13 7.94 -14.42
N ASP A 2 -8.93 6.86 -13.67
CA ASP A 2 -7.69 6.62 -12.93
C ASP A 2 -6.45 6.71 -13.84
N LYS A 3 -6.53 6.16 -15.05
CA LYS A 3 -5.48 6.24 -16.05
C LYS A 3 -5.13 7.70 -16.40
N ILE A 4 -6.14 8.52 -16.75
CA ILE A 4 -5.93 9.95 -17.10
C ILE A 4 -5.32 10.70 -15.92
N ARG A 5 -5.77 10.38 -14.70
CA ARG A 5 -5.22 10.97 -13.48
C ARG A 5 -3.75 10.63 -13.28
N LEU A 6 -3.40 9.36 -13.43
CA LEU A 6 -2.02 8.89 -13.29
C LEU A 6 -1.12 9.46 -14.37
N GLU A 7 -1.57 9.52 -15.63
CA GLU A 7 -0.84 10.13 -16.75
C GLU A 7 -0.51 11.63 -16.53
N SER A 8 -1.30 12.31 -15.68
CA SER A 8 -0.98 13.71 -15.30
C SER A 8 0.07 13.83 -14.18
N VAL A 9 0.44 12.74 -13.53
CA VAL A 9 1.31 12.72 -12.35
C VAL A 9 2.63 12.02 -12.64
N VAL A 10 2.62 10.98 -13.47
CA VAL A 10 3.80 10.16 -13.79
C VAL A 10 3.89 9.88 -15.28
N ASP A 11 5.13 9.85 -15.79
CA ASP A 11 5.44 9.37 -17.14
C ASP A 11 5.70 7.85 -17.08
N ALA A 12 4.65 7.07 -17.32
CA ALA A 12 4.70 5.62 -17.22
C ALA A 12 3.65 4.94 -18.11
N VAL A 13 3.90 3.68 -18.46
CA VAL A 13 2.91 2.84 -19.14
C VAL A 13 1.85 2.40 -18.12
N ILE A 14 0.61 2.85 -18.31
CA ILE A 14 -0.49 2.55 -17.41
C ILE A 14 -1.38 1.44 -17.98
N ILE A 15 -1.40 0.29 -17.28
CA ILE A 15 -2.19 -0.88 -17.61
C ILE A 15 -3.42 -0.91 -16.69
N VAL A 16 -4.60 -0.67 -17.26
CA VAL A 16 -5.86 -0.72 -16.54
C VAL A 16 -6.38 -2.15 -16.49
N THR A 17 -6.49 -2.73 -15.29
CA THR A 17 -6.89 -4.14 -15.13
C THR A 17 -8.40 -4.39 -15.33
N GLY A 18 -9.23 -3.34 -15.31
CA GLY A 18 -10.68 -3.49 -15.39
C GLY A 18 -11.29 -4.20 -14.18
N GLY A 19 -10.73 -3.98 -13.01
CA GLY A 19 -11.19 -4.62 -11.78
C GLY A 19 -10.97 -6.14 -11.82
N PHE A 20 -11.99 -6.91 -11.46
CA PHE A 20 -11.94 -8.39 -11.46
C PHE A 20 -11.81 -9.04 -12.87
N GLN A 21 -11.87 -8.27 -13.96
CA GLN A 21 -11.66 -8.81 -15.29
C GLN A 21 -10.25 -9.38 -15.47
N ILE A 22 -9.26 -8.86 -14.72
CA ILE A 22 -7.88 -9.36 -14.74
C ILE A 22 -7.79 -10.85 -14.40
N TYR A 23 -8.72 -11.41 -13.63
CA TYR A 23 -8.74 -12.83 -13.27
C TYR A 23 -8.96 -13.77 -14.45
N ARG A 24 -9.48 -13.25 -15.57
CA ARG A 24 -9.79 -13.99 -16.80
C ARG A 24 -9.02 -13.46 -18.00
N ASN A 25 -8.07 -12.55 -17.80
CA ASN A 25 -7.32 -11.93 -18.88
C ASN A 25 -5.84 -12.37 -18.87
N ASP A 26 -5.60 -13.59 -19.33
CA ASP A 26 -4.26 -14.17 -19.37
C ASP A 26 -3.28 -13.38 -20.25
N ALA A 27 -3.77 -12.75 -21.33
CA ALA A 27 -2.93 -11.94 -22.20
C ALA A 27 -2.39 -10.71 -21.46
N GLN A 28 -3.27 -10.03 -20.71
CA GLN A 28 -2.88 -8.88 -19.90
C GLN A 28 -1.97 -9.29 -18.73
N LEU A 29 -2.24 -10.44 -18.12
CA LEU A 29 -1.41 -10.96 -17.05
C LEU A 29 0.01 -11.31 -17.53
N ARG A 30 0.15 -11.89 -18.74
CA ARG A 30 1.47 -12.12 -19.36
C ARG A 30 2.23 -10.81 -19.60
N LEU A 31 1.54 -9.77 -20.08
CA LEU A 31 2.13 -8.45 -20.28
C LEU A 31 2.63 -7.85 -18.97
N ILE A 32 1.82 -7.92 -17.91
CA ILE A 32 2.18 -7.43 -16.58
C ILE A 32 3.41 -8.18 -16.03
N ARG A 33 3.46 -9.50 -16.18
CA ARG A 33 4.63 -10.31 -15.79
C ARG A 33 5.88 -9.90 -16.54
N HIS A 34 5.77 -9.71 -17.86
CA HIS A 34 6.90 -9.23 -18.66
C HIS A 34 7.46 -7.89 -18.16
N TYR A 35 6.60 -6.91 -17.86
CA TYR A 35 7.07 -5.64 -17.28
C TYR A 35 7.63 -5.81 -15.88
N ALA A 36 7.08 -6.70 -15.06
CA ALA A 36 7.64 -6.96 -13.73
C ALA A 36 9.09 -7.46 -13.81
N GLU A 37 9.39 -8.33 -14.77
CA GLU A 37 10.70 -8.93 -14.97
C GLU A 37 11.72 -8.00 -15.66
N THR A 38 11.25 -7.07 -16.48
CA THR A 38 12.15 -6.19 -17.26
C THR A 38 12.38 -4.83 -16.63
N THR A 39 11.32 -4.07 -16.40
CA THR A 39 11.38 -2.69 -15.91
C THR A 39 10.91 -2.53 -14.47
N GLY A 40 10.18 -3.53 -13.97
CA GLY A 40 9.43 -3.43 -12.73
C GLY A 40 8.03 -2.85 -12.95
N ILE A 41 7.15 -3.09 -11.99
CA ILE A 41 5.78 -2.61 -12.01
C ILE A 41 5.38 -1.97 -10.69
N VAL A 42 4.44 -1.03 -10.78
CA VAL A 42 3.72 -0.46 -9.64
C VAL A 42 2.31 -1.05 -9.59
N ILE A 43 1.91 -1.62 -8.46
CA ILE A 43 0.53 -2.03 -8.22
C ILE A 43 -0.15 -0.96 -7.38
N LEU A 44 -1.07 -0.24 -7.99
CA LEU A 44 -1.93 0.75 -7.36
C LEU A 44 -3.39 0.32 -7.49
N THR A 45 -4.10 0.27 -6.38
CA THR A 45 -5.53 -0.09 -6.32
C THR A 45 -6.25 0.83 -5.35
N ASP A 46 -7.56 0.89 -5.44
CA ASP A 46 -8.38 1.55 -4.44
C ASP A 46 -8.14 0.98 -3.03
N ALA A 47 -8.44 1.78 -2.00
CA ALA A 47 -8.23 1.42 -0.60
C ALA A 47 -9.40 0.60 -0.01
N ASP A 48 -10.19 -0.08 -0.85
CA ASP A 48 -11.33 -0.90 -0.49
C ASP A 48 -11.06 -2.41 -0.59
N ALA A 49 -12.00 -3.23 -0.17
CA ALA A 49 -11.88 -4.69 -0.19
C ALA A 49 -11.64 -5.25 -1.60
N ALA A 50 -12.28 -4.67 -2.64
CA ALA A 50 -12.10 -5.10 -4.02
C ALA A 50 -10.67 -4.82 -4.51
N GLY A 51 -10.13 -3.62 -4.21
CA GLY A 51 -8.75 -3.26 -4.52
C GLY A 51 -7.74 -4.19 -3.84
N PHE A 52 -7.97 -4.56 -2.57
CA PHE A 52 -7.11 -5.53 -1.87
C PHE A 52 -7.17 -6.93 -2.47
N GLN A 53 -8.34 -7.39 -2.92
CA GLN A 53 -8.47 -8.69 -3.58
C GLN A 53 -7.69 -8.73 -4.91
N ILE A 54 -7.83 -7.68 -5.73
CA ILE A 54 -7.10 -7.56 -7.01
C ILE A 54 -5.59 -7.51 -6.76
N ARG A 55 -5.15 -6.72 -5.79
CA ARG A 55 -3.74 -6.65 -5.39
C ARG A 55 -3.20 -8.02 -4.94
N GLY A 56 -3.94 -8.72 -4.10
CA GLY A 56 -3.59 -10.06 -3.63
C GLY A 56 -3.46 -11.06 -4.78
N TYR A 57 -4.38 -11.03 -5.74
CA TYR A 57 -4.31 -11.86 -6.94
C TYR A 57 -3.06 -11.56 -7.78
N LEU A 58 -2.80 -10.28 -8.09
CA LEU A 58 -1.62 -9.89 -8.86
C LEU A 58 -0.32 -10.30 -8.17
N LYS A 59 -0.21 -10.06 -6.84
CA LYS A 59 0.94 -10.50 -6.05
C LYS A 59 1.15 -12.01 -6.14
N GLY A 60 0.10 -12.82 -6.07
CA GLY A 60 0.20 -14.28 -6.19
C GLY A 60 0.48 -14.77 -7.61
N ALA A 61 0.03 -14.02 -8.60
CA ALA A 61 0.19 -14.37 -10.01
C ALA A 61 1.55 -13.97 -10.60
N ILE A 62 2.22 -12.98 -10.03
CA ILE A 62 3.54 -12.46 -10.46
C ILE A 62 4.56 -12.96 -9.45
N ARG A 63 5.34 -13.96 -9.83
CA ARG A 63 6.28 -14.66 -8.93
C ARG A 63 7.70 -14.13 -9.01
N THR A 64 8.03 -13.40 -10.07
CA THR A 64 9.38 -12.92 -10.39
C THR A 64 9.32 -11.48 -10.86
N GLY A 65 10.41 -10.76 -10.69
CA GLY A 65 10.52 -9.36 -11.10
C GLY A 65 10.32 -8.36 -9.95
N ARG A 66 10.41 -7.10 -10.29
CA ARG A 66 10.34 -5.98 -9.33
C ARG A 66 8.90 -5.46 -9.23
N ILE A 67 8.34 -5.47 -8.02
CA ILE A 67 6.96 -5.03 -7.76
C ILE A 67 6.97 -3.98 -6.64
N TYR A 68 6.44 -2.80 -6.93
CA TYR A 68 6.20 -1.75 -5.95
C TYR A 68 4.72 -1.75 -5.55
N HIS A 69 4.44 -1.94 -4.27
CA HIS A 69 3.09 -1.87 -3.74
C HIS A 69 2.78 -0.46 -3.22
N VAL A 70 1.99 0.30 -3.98
CA VAL A 70 1.57 1.64 -3.60
C VAL A 70 0.21 1.61 -2.93
N TYR A 71 0.13 2.15 -1.73
CA TYR A 71 -1.09 2.24 -0.93
C TYR A 71 -1.51 3.69 -0.78
N ILE A 72 -2.76 3.98 -1.13
CA ILE A 72 -3.39 5.28 -0.93
C ILE A 72 -4.20 5.28 0.37
N PRO A 73 -4.38 6.45 1.03
CA PRO A 73 -5.20 6.55 2.24
C PRO A 73 -6.66 6.24 1.94
N GLY A 74 -7.35 5.63 2.92
CA GLY A 74 -8.80 5.45 2.89
C GLY A 74 -9.51 6.76 3.28
N ILE A 75 -9.69 7.65 2.32
CA ILE A 75 -10.39 8.93 2.53
C ILE A 75 -11.87 8.71 2.28
N HIS A 76 -12.72 9.03 3.27
CA HIS A 76 -14.16 9.00 3.09
C HIS A 76 -14.63 10.13 2.17
N GLY A 77 -15.49 9.77 1.22
CA GLY A 77 -16.02 10.74 0.27
C GLY A 77 -16.76 10.07 -0.89
N LYS A 78 -17.21 10.92 -1.80
CA LYS A 78 -17.86 10.49 -3.04
C LYS A 78 -17.19 11.22 -4.20
N GLU A 79 -16.78 10.47 -5.20
CA GLU A 79 -16.24 11.08 -6.42
C GLU A 79 -17.34 11.90 -7.10
N PRO A 80 -17.02 13.10 -7.60
CA PRO A 80 -18.02 14.04 -8.17
C PRO A 80 -18.93 13.43 -9.23
N ARG A 81 -18.44 12.40 -9.95
CA ARG A 81 -19.16 11.76 -11.05
C ARG A 81 -20.01 10.57 -10.66
N LYS A 82 -19.78 9.98 -9.49
CA LYS A 82 -20.59 8.86 -9.01
C LYS A 82 -21.92 9.36 -8.44
N THR A 83 -23.01 8.68 -8.76
CA THR A 83 -24.33 8.99 -8.18
C THR A 83 -24.41 8.59 -6.70
N ALA A 84 -23.66 7.54 -6.30
CA ALA A 84 -23.55 7.06 -4.92
C ALA A 84 -22.08 6.85 -4.54
N PRO A 85 -21.72 6.91 -3.26
CA PRO A 85 -20.39 6.52 -2.78
C PRO A 85 -20.09 5.05 -3.14
N SER A 86 -18.79 4.65 -3.04
CA SER A 86 -18.41 3.25 -3.05
C SER A 86 -19.08 2.47 -1.89
N ALA A 87 -19.10 1.14 -1.94
CA ALA A 87 -19.72 0.32 -0.89
C ALA A 87 -19.17 0.62 0.51
N GLU A 88 -17.91 1.01 0.61
CA GLU A 88 -17.24 1.38 1.86
C GLU A 88 -17.19 2.92 2.08
N GLY A 89 -17.76 3.71 1.18
CA GLY A 89 -17.76 5.17 1.26
C GLY A 89 -16.38 5.80 1.10
N LEU A 90 -15.41 5.08 0.52
CA LEU A 90 -14.05 5.54 0.30
C LEU A 90 -13.88 6.12 -1.11
N LEU A 91 -13.04 7.14 -1.23
CA LEU A 91 -12.60 7.68 -2.51
C LEU A 91 -11.65 6.68 -3.19
N GLY A 92 -11.85 6.44 -4.48
CA GLY A 92 -10.90 5.74 -5.32
C GLY A 92 -9.71 6.62 -5.72
N VAL A 93 -8.78 6.06 -6.50
CA VAL A 93 -7.58 6.75 -7.01
C VAL A 93 -7.95 8.10 -7.67
N GLU A 94 -9.06 8.16 -8.40
CA GLU A 94 -9.51 9.39 -9.07
C GLU A 94 -9.88 10.53 -8.11
N GLY A 95 -10.27 10.21 -6.88
CA GLY A 95 -10.67 11.17 -5.84
C GLY A 95 -9.51 11.67 -4.98
N ILE A 96 -8.32 11.09 -5.10
CA ILE A 96 -7.14 11.45 -4.31
C ILE A 96 -6.40 12.63 -4.95
N SER A 97 -5.83 13.55 -4.15
CA SER A 97 -5.05 14.66 -4.68
C SER A 97 -3.73 14.19 -5.32
N ASN A 98 -3.19 14.98 -6.26
CA ASN A 98 -1.89 14.67 -6.90
C ASN A 98 -0.77 14.60 -5.86
N GLU A 99 -0.79 15.46 -4.86
CA GLU A 99 0.21 15.49 -3.78
C GLU A 99 0.17 14.20 -2.95
N THR A 100 -1.02 13.75 -2.56
CA THR A 100 -1.21 12.49 -1.83
C THR A 100 -0.75 11.29 -2.66
N LEU A 101 -1.06 11.29 -3.96
CA LEU A 101 -0.66 10.23 -4.87
C LEU A 101 0.87 10.20 -5.05
N LEU A 102 1.49 11.36 -5.30
CA LEU A 102 2.95 11.47 -5.38
C LEU A 102 3.65 11.06 -4.09
N PHE A 103 3.10 11.45 -2.94
CA PHE A 103 3.62 11.02 -1.64
C PHE A 103 3.58 9.50 -1.49
N ALA A 104 2.47 8.86 -1.87
CA ALA A 104 2.34 7.40 -1.81
C ALA A 104 3.33 6.68 -2.75
N LEU A 105 3.56 7.21 -3.96
CA LEU A 105 4.54 6.70 -4.92
C LEU A 105 5.98 6.84 -4.39
N LYS A 106 6.34 8.01 -3.85
CA LYS A 106 7.65 8.26 -3.23
C LYS A 106 7.90 7.33 -2.06
N ARG A 107 6.93 7.19 -1.17
CA ARG A 107 7.03 6.30 0.00
C ARG A 107 7.28 4.84 -0.40
N ALA A 108 6.71 4.39 -1.52
CA ALA A 108 6.95 3.05 -2.04
C ALA A 108 8.29 2.88 -2.78
N GLY A 109 9.13 3.91 -2.83
CA GLY A 109 10.44 3.86 -3.51
C GLY A 109 10.36 3.82 -5.03
N VAL A 110 9.22 4.24 -5.62
CA VAL A 110 9.01 4.15 -7.08
C VAL A 110 9.99 5.01 -7.87
N PHE A 111 10.48 6.10 -7.29
CA PHE A 111 11.39 7.04 -7.94
C PHE A 111 12.87 6.85 -7.55
N ASP A 112 13.16 5.85 -6.71
CA ASP A 112 14.52 5.58 -6.30
C ASP A 112 15.26 4.81 -7.40
N GLU A 113 16.46 5.23 -7.75
CA GLU A 113 17.29 4.57 -8.78
C GLU A 113 17.66 3.14 -8.38
N ALA A 114 17.89 2.90 -7.10
CA ALA A 114 18.01 1.60 -6.47
C ALA A 114 17.39 1.70 -5.08
N PRO A 115 16.19 1.15 -4.87
CA PRO A 115 15.67 1.05 -3.50
C PRO A 115 16.68 0.29 -2.66
N PRO A 116 17.00 0.77 -1.44
CA PRO A 116 17.89 0.05 -0.55
C PRO A 116 17.39 -1.38 -0.38
N GLU A 117 18.27 -2.37 -0.53
CA GLU A 117 17.96 -3.74 -0.13
C GLU A 117 17.72 -3.74 1.38
N ARG A 118 16.45 -3.69 1.77
CA ARG A 118 16.06 -3.81 3.17
C ARG A 118 15.67 -5.23 3.46
N PRO A 119 16.08 -5.76 4.62
CA PRO A 119 15.69 -7.10 5.01
C PRO A 119 14.16 -7.17 5.16
N ASP A 120 13.57 -8.29 4.72
CA ASP A 120 12.14 -8.62 4.95
C ASP A 120 12.00 -9.24 6.35
N ASP A 121 12.42 -8.47 7.37
CA ASP A 121 12.60 -8.93 8.76
C ASP A 121 11.47 -8.47 9.70
N ILE A 122 10.59 -7.55 9.25
CA ILE A 122 9.43 -7.13 10.02
C ILE A 122 8.31 -8.15 9.85
N THR A 123 8.11 -8.96 10.87
CA THR A 123 7.17 -10.08 10.88
C THR A 123 5.92 -9.79 11.72
N PRO A 124 4.83 -10.55 11.54
CA PRO A 124 3.68 -10.48 12.44
C PRO A 124 4.02 -10.77 13.91
N ALA A 125 5.05 -11.59 14.17
CA ALA A 125 5.53 -11.87 15.52
C ALA A 125 6.14 -10.61 16.16
N LEU A 126 6.97 -9.87 15.41
CA LEU A 126 7.53 -8.61 15.89
C LEU A 126 6.42 -7.57 16.16
N LEU A 127 5.38 -7.50 15.30
CA LEU A 127 4.23 -6.62 15.57
C LEU A 127 3.43 -7.05 16.80
N TYR A 128 3.44 -8.34 17.15
CA TYR A 128 2.85 -8.83 18.40
C TYR A 128 3.67 -8.36 19.62
N GLU A 129 4.98 -8.49 19.58
CA GLU A 129 5.89 -8.03 20.64
C GLU A 129 5.75 -6.53 20.90
N LEU A 130 5.53 -5.75 19.83
CA LEU A 130 5.30 -4.30 19.89
C LEU A 130 3.83 -3.94 20.19
N GLY A 131 2.96 -4.89 20.57
CA GLY A 131 1.57 -4.62 20.95
C GLY A 131 0.66 -4.11 19.82
N LEU A 132 1.09 -4.27 18.57
CA LEU A 132 0.29 -3.94 17.39
C LEU A 132 -0.63 -5.10 16.96
N THR A 133 -0.45 -6.29 17.56
CA THR A 133 -1.35 -7.44 17.42
C THR A 133 -1.49 -8.19 18.75
N GLY A 134 -2.57 -8.95 18.92
CA GLY A 134 -2.74 -9.87 20.05
C GLY A 134 -3.06 -9.26 21.41
N THR A 135 -3.05 -7.96 21.56
CA THR A 135 -3.43 -7.25 22.79
C THR A 135 -4.84 -6.64 22.67
N PRO A 136 -5.56 -6.38 23.76
CA PRO A 136 -6.90 -5.77 23.71
C PRO A 136 -6.94 -4.47 22.89
N ASP A 137 -5.90 -3.62 22.99
CA ASP A 137 -5.83 -2.30 22.36
C ASP A 137 -5.16 -2.32 20.97
N CYS A 138 -4.67 -3.47 20.52
CA CYS A 138 -3.88 -3.58 19.29
C CYS A 138 -4.64 -3.05 18.05
N THR A 139 -5.95 -3.21 18.01
CA THR A 139 -6.76 -2.71 16.89
C THR A 139 -6.78 -1.19 16.87
N ALA A 140 -6.98 -0.54 18.02
CA ALA A 140 -6.97 0.91 18.13
C ALA A 140 -5.58 1.49 17.78
N ARG A 141 -4.51 0.88 18.29
CA ARG A 141 -3.12 1.24 18.00
C ARG A 141 -2.80 1.11 16.50
N ARG A 142 -3.14 -0.02 15.87
CA ARG A 142 -2.97 -0.17 14.41
C ARG A 142 -3.74 0.88 13.62
N GLN A 143 -4.99 1.17 14.00
CA GLN A 143 -5.79 2.17 13.31
C GLN A 143 -5.19 3.57 13.47
N ALA A 144 -4.63 3.90 14.63
CA ALA A 144 -3.91 5.16 14.84
C ALA A 144 -2.67 5.24 13.94
N LEU A 145 -1.86 4.17 13.91
CA LEU A 145 -0.68 4.07 13.05
C LEU A 145 -1.03 4.20 11.56
N LEU A 146 -2.04 3.45 11.09
CA LEU A 146 -2.47 3.51 9.70
C LEU A 146 -2.92 4.92 9.30
N ARG A 147 -3.65 5.62 10.18
CA ARG A 147 -4.05 7.01 9.94
C ARG A 147 -2.84 7.96 9.89
N ALA A 148 -1.94 7.85 10.87
CA ALA A 148 -0.75 8.71 10.94
C ALA A 148 0.16 8.51 9.72
N MET A 149 0.28 7.27 9.26
CA MET A 149 1.04 6.91 8.06
C MET A 149 0.26 7.13 6.74
N GLN A 150 -0.96 7.63 6.78
CA GLN A 150 -1.83 7.76 5.60
C GLN A 150 -1.97 6.45 4.81
N LEU A 151 -2.17 5.36 5.52
CA LEU A 151 -2.39 4.02 4.95
C LEU A 151 -3.88 3.65 4.97
N PRO A 152 -4.30 2.69 4.12
CA PRO A 152 -5.67 2.21 4.12
C PRO A 152 -6.10 1.65 5.49
N PRO A 153 -7.32 1.97 5.98
CA PRO A 153 -7.77 1.52 7.30
C PRO A 153 -7.94 0.00 7.41
N HIS A 154 -8.14 -0.69 6.27
CA HIS A 154 -8.32 -2.14 6.21
C HIS A 154 -7.04 -2.89 5.78
N LEU A 155 -5.88 -2.25 5.85
CA LEU A 155 -4.61 -2.91 5.57
C LEU A 155 -4.40 -4.08 6.54
N SER A 156 -4.14 -5.27 5.99
CA SER A 156 -3.89 -6.46 6.81
C SER A 156 -2.58 -6.34 7.58
N VAL A 157 -2.44 -7.14 8.66
CA VAL A 157 -1.18 -7.23 9.43
C VAL A 157 -0.01 -7.56 8.51
N LYS A 158 -0.17 -8.52 7.59
CA LYS A 158 0.85 -8.87 6.61
C LYS A 158 1.17 -7.71 5.67
N GLY A 159 0.14 -7.00 5.17
CA GLY A 159 0.33 -5.81 4.34
C GLY A 159 1.04 -4.67 5.10
N LEU A 160 0.77 -4.52 6.39
CA LEU A 160 1.48 -3.55 7.23
C LEU A 160 2.96 -3.93 7.37
N CYS A 161 3.29 -5.22 7.64
CA CYS A 161 4.69 -5.68 7.64
C CYS A 161 5.39 -5.34 6.32
N GLU A 162 4.78 -5.66 5.19
CA GLU A 162 5.34 -5.39 3.86
C GLU A 162 5.61 -3.89 3.64
N VAL A 163 4.69 -3.02 4.05
CA VAL A 163 4.90 -1.56 3.97
C VAL A 163 6.04 -1.12 4.88
N LEU A 164 6.07 -1.59 6.12
CA LEU A 164 7.12 -1.23 7.08
C LEU A 164 8.51 -1.67 6.60
N CYS A 165 8.65 -2.88 6.04
CA CYS A 165 9.91 -3.35 5.44
C CYS A 165 10.42 -2.45 4.29
N THR A 166 9.55 -1.68 3.63
CA THR A 166 9.99 -0.68 2.63
C THR A 166 10.54 0.60 3.25
N MET A 167 10.27 0.85 4.53
CA MET A 167 10.56 2.13 5.21
C MET A 167 11.63 2.02 6.29
N THR A 168 11.72 0.86 6.96
CA THR A 168 12.60 0.63 8.10
C THR A 168 12.97 -0.86 8.19
N CYS A 169 13.80 -1.25 9.15
CA CYS A 169 14.12 -2.65 9.48
C CYS A 169 13.63 -2.99 10.89
N ALA A 170 13.73 -4.28 11.29
CA ALA A 170 13.25 -4.74 12.58
C ALA A 170 13.91 -4.02 13.76
N GLU A 171 15.21 -3.76 13.68
CA GLU A 171 16.00 -3.08 14.73
C GLU A 171 15.55 -1.64 14.95
N GLU A 172 15.25 -0.92 13.87
CA GLU A 172 14.86 0.50 13.91
C GLU A 172 13.34 0.69 14.14
N LEU A 173 12.55 -0.38 14.02
CA LEU A 173 11.09 -0.30 14.03
C LEU A 173 10.51 0.38 15.27
N PRO A 174 10.97 0.13 16.52
CA PRO A 174 10.43 0.82 17.70
C PRO A 174 10.59 2.34 17.62
N ALA A 175 11.79 2.82 17.27
CA ALA A 175 12.07 4.24 17.10
C ALA A 175 11.25 4.85 15.96
N PHE A 176 11.12 4.12 14.84
CA PHE A 176 10.29 4.52 13.71
C PHE A 176 8.82 4.66 14.09
N LEU A 177 8.26 3.71 14.85
CA LEU A 177 6.88 3.79 15.35
C LEU A 177 6.68 5.00 16.27
N GLY A 178 7.66 5.32 17.12
CA GLY A 178 7.63 6.50 17.98
C GLY A 178 7.48 7.83 17.24
N THR A 179 7.86 7.90 15.98
CA THR A 179 7.66 9.10 15.15
C THR A 179 6.19 9.31 14.74
N TYR A 180 5.39 8.24 14.71
CA TYR A 180 3.97 8.28 14.34
C TYR A 180 3.03 8.15 15.53
N LEU A 181 3.47 7.47 16.56
CA LEU A 181 2.72 7.18 17.80
C LEU A 181 3.60 7.57 18.99
N PRO A 182 3.52 8.82 19.49
CA PRO A 182 4.38 9.32 20.57
C PRO A 182 4.35 8.47 21.85
N GLU A 183 3.24 7.78 22.12
CA GLU A 183 3.12 6.83 23.22
C GLU A 183 4.11 5.65 23.12
N TYR A 184 4.62 5.34 21.94
CA TYR A 184 5.67 4.33 21.75
C TYR A 184 7.07 4.85 22.04
N ALA A 185 7.29 6.17 22.01
CA ALA A 185 8.59 6.77 22.32
C ALA A 185 8.92 6.68 23.82
N GLU A 186 7.90 6.51 24.67
CA GLU A 186 8.05 6.45 26.14
C GLU A 186 8.16 5.01 26.68
N GLU A 187 7.78 4.00 25.90
CA GLU A 187 7.72 2.59 26.34
C GLU A 187 8.93 1.74 25.94
N VAL A 188 9.94 2.28 25.26
CA VAL A 188 11.16 1.53 24.89
C VAL A 188 12.18 1.68 26.03
N PRO A 189 12.39 0.66 26.90
CA PRO A 189 13.52 0.66 27.80
C PRO A 189 14.81 0.56 26.99
N LEU A 190 15.76 1.45 27.27
CA LEU A 190 17.13 1.44 26.77
C LEU A 190 17.86 0.14 27.16
#